data_ec0918d8beb35a42105bf4b92f28207f
#
_entry.id   ec0918d8beb35a42105bf4b92f28207f
#
_cell.length_a   1.000
_cell.length_b   1.000
_cell.length_c   1.000
_cell.angle_alpha   90.00
_cell.angle_beta   90.00
_cell.angle_gamma   90.00
#
_symmetry.space_group_name_H-M   'P 1'
#
loop_
_entity.id
_entity.type
_entity.pdbx_description
1 polymer ?
#
loop_
_entity_poly.entity_id
_entity_poly.type
_entity_poly.pdbx_seq_one_letter_code
_entity_poly.pdbx_strand_id
1 'polypeptide(L)'
;MSKTSQAYAKAIVTDLLKLRAGDALSINTEEIDLEFAKEIANLALETTKVTVKIVVTEKGKPSQVLEFDPAPPALDPKGFAMLRLAHESKEEKEDKEYLELIVDKEDLVSVQKFGHLAEPILLNRRISVPWCVVKIHDNDAEKWKEINNKIDLGIANQSLVADYRRQYLQQSDSVLLHITGKNTDFTIEIPEGSRFIGGTQVLPSGRNFLNSLDFDVISFITNCNSLDGKLEAHCKILGKELDCTFVFKEGKLVAWTPEKELNSLFNFDENLKKPGYISFRDKEFTLHLGGSLVEGLETIPEDESLLPEYFNKSLYTLKLQLDPKLSIFATNCQGKTTELVRRGFFLQ
;
A
#
# COMPACT_ATOMS: atom_id res chain seq x y z
N MET A 1 14.40 -10.88 -22.64
CA MET A 1 13.25 -10.17 -22.01
C MET A 1 11.95 -10.54 -22.71
N SER A 2 10.88 -10.72 -21.97
CA SER A 2 9.59 -11.13 -22.53
C SER A 2 8.84 -9.91 -23.09
N LYS A 3 7.92 -10.13 -24.05
CA LYS A 3 7.01 -9.07 -24.53
C LYS A 3 6.22 -8.43 -23.38
N THR A 4 6.03 -9.15 -22.31
CA THR A 4 5.33 -8.77 -21.08
C THR A 4 6.10 -7.69 -20.31
N SER A 5 7.43 -7.84 -20.16
CA SER A 5 8.23 -6.83 -19.43
C SER A 5 8.24 -5.50 -20.16
N GLN A 6 8.29 -5.50 -21.49
CA GLN A 6 8.22 -4.26 -22.29
C GLN A 6 6.88 -3.56 -22.15
N ALA A 7 5.77 -4.30 -22.21
CA ALA A 7 4.42 -3.73 -22.00
C ALA A 7 4.28 -3.12 -20.61
N TYR A 8 4.84 -3.79 -19.61
CA TYR A 8 4.83 -3.29 -18.24
C TYR A 8 5.71 -2.05 -18.05
N ALA A 9 6.93 -2.05 -18.59
CA ALA A 9 7.79 -0.87 -18.58
C ALA A 9 7.10 0.34 -19.22
N LYS A 10 6.42 0.13 -20.35
CA LYS A 10 5.63 1.17 -21.02
C LYS A 10 4.50 1.69 -20.13
N ALA A 11 3.72 0.78 -19.53
CA ALA A 11 2.63 1.16 -18.63
C ALA A 11 3.13 1.98 -17.42
N ILE A 12 4.31 1.65 -16.86
CA ILE A 12 4.91 2.41 -15.77
C ILE A 12 5.19 3.86 -16.21
N VAL A 13 5.79 4.05 -17.37
CA VAL A 13 6.18 5.37 -17.88
C VAL A 13 4.96 6.20 -18.26
N THR A 14 4.01 5.61 -19.02
CA THR A 14 2.91 6.35 -19.65
C THR A 14 1.65 6.43 -18.81
N ASP A 15 1.28 5.35 -18.12
CA ASP A 15 -0.01 5.22 -17.46
C ASP A 15 0.07 5.42 -15.94
N LEU A 16 1.12 4.89 -15.30
CA LEU A 16 1.30 5.03 -13.86
C LEU A 16 1.92 6.38 -13.50
N LEU A 17 3.17 6.63 -13.86
CA LEU A 17 3.88 7.87 -13.52
C LEU A 17 3.47 9.05 -14.40
N LYS A 18 2.95 8.79 -15.59
CA LYS A 18 2.55 9.80 -16.59
C LYS A 18 3.67 10.83 -16.80
N LEU A 19 4.88 10.33 -17.09
CA LEU A 19 6.07 11.15 -17.26
C LEU A 19 5.88 12.16 -18.38
N ARG A 20 6.43 13.36 -18.19
CA ARG A 20 6.34 14.48 -19.15
C ARG A 20 7.74 14.89 -19.59
N ALA A 21 7.84 15.48 -20.76
CA ALA A 21 9.09 16.00 -21.27
C ALA A 21 9.71 17.03 -20.31
N GLY A 22 10.96 16.78 -19.93
CA GLY A 22 11.70 17.60 -18.98
C GLY A 22 11.53 17.22 -17.51
N ASP A 23 10.82 16.14 -17.20
CA ASP A 23 10.85 15.56 -15.85
C ASP A 23 12.20 14.91 -15.55
N ALA A 24 12.52 14.73 -14.26
CA ALA A 24 13.58 13.87 -13.78
C ALA A 24 12.98 12.64 -13.10
N LEU A 25 13.41 11.45 -13.48
CA LEU A 25 12.99 10.17 -12.92
C LEU A 25 14.09 9.58 -12.03
N SER A 26 13.78 9.27 -10.78
CA SER A 26 14.64 8.46 -9.92
C SER A 26 14.05 7.05 -9.78
N ILE A 27 14.80 6.04 -10.17
CA ILE A 27 14.42 4.62 -10.02
C ILE A 27 15.28 4.03 -8.89
N ASN A 28 14.61 3.54 -7.84
CA ASN A 28 15.25 2.80 -6.77
C ASN A 28 15.00 1.31 -7.00
N THR A 29 16.06 0.51 -7.03
CA THR A 29 16.00 -0.92 -7.36
C THR A 29 17.05 -1.71 -6.59
N GLU A 30 16.88 -3.02 -6.51
CA GLU A 30 17.90 -3.97 -6.12
C GLU A 30 18.68 -4.44 -7.36
N GLU A 31 19.85 -5.04 -7.15
CA GLU A 31 20.72 -5.48 -8.27
C GLU A 31 20.01 -6.51 -9.15
N ILE A 32 19.21 -7.39 -8.57
CA ILE A 32 18.45 -8.42 -9.28
C ILE A 32 17.49 -7.85 -10.33
N ASP A 33 16.93 -6.66 -10.10
CA ASP A 33 15.96 -6.00 -10.99
C ASP A 33 16.60 -4.91 -11.86
N LEU A 34 17.94 -4.78 -11.83
CA LEU A 34 18.66 -3.71 -12.53
C LEU A 34 18.40 -3.69 -14.04
N GLU A 35 18.31 -4.84 -14.67
CA GLU A 35 18.06 -4.91 -16.13
C GLU A 35 16.66 -4.40 -16.48
N PHE A 36 15.67 -4.67 -15.66
CA PHE A 36 14.32 -4.10 -15.84
C PHE A 36 14.29 -2.59 -15.55
N ALA A 37 15.04 -2.13 -14.55
CA ALA A 37 15.21 -0.70 -14.28
C ALA A 37 15.83 0.04 -15.48
N LYS A 38 16.84 -0.55 -16.12
CA LYS A 38 17.46 -0.02 -17.35
C LYS A 38 16.48 0.02 -18.52
N GLU A 39 15.63 -0.98 -18.68
CA GLU A 39 14.58 -1.00 -19.71
C GLU A 39 13.62 0.16 -19.53
N ILE A 40 13.12 0.39 -18.30
CA ILE A 40 12.26 1.52 -17.96
C ILE A 40 12.98 2.85 -18.24
N ALA A 41 14.25 2.97 -17.86
CA ALA A 41 15.07 4.15 -18.08
C ALA A 41 15.20 4.48 -19.57
N ASN A 42 15.56 3.50 -20.39
CA ASN A 42 15.70 3.67 -21.85
C ASN A 42 14.37 4.09 -22.47
N LEU A 43 13.27 3.43 -22.10
CA LEU A 43 11.94 3.77 -22.61
C LEU A 43 11.51 5.18 -22.20
N ALA A 44 11.78 5.59 -20.96
CA ALA A 44 11.49 6.94 -20.49
C ALA A 44 12.28 7.99 -21.26
N LEU A 45 13.57 7.73 -21.54
CA LEU A 45 14.43 8.61 -22.36
C LEU A 45 13.90 8.74 -23.80
N GLU A 46 13.55 7.62 -24.43
CA GLU A 46 13.06 7.60 -25.81
C GLU A 46 11.71 8.30 -25.96
N THR A 47 10.79 8.06 -25.06
CA THR A 47 9.39 8.50 -25.20
C THR A 47 9.14 9.89 -24.65
N THR A 48 9.82 10.27 -23.56
CA THR A 48 9.50 11.50 -22.81
C THR A 48 10.67 12.45 -22.66
N LYS A 49 11.88 12.07 -23.09
CA LYS A 49 13.09 12.89 -22.97
C LYS A 49 13.32 13.40 -21.53
N VAL A 50 13.14 12.52 -20.55
CA VAL A 50 13.40 12.78 -19.14
C VAL A 50 14.86 12.50 -18.81
N THR A 51 15.42 13.12 -17.77
CA THR A 51 16.66 12.64 -17.15
C THR A 51 16.36 11.49 -16.23
N VAL A 52 17.17 10.43 -16.25
CA VAL A 52 16.94 9.25 -15.42
C VAL A 52 18.15 8.95 -14.55
N LYS A 53 17.89 8.67 -13.29
CA LYS A 53 18.85 8.19 -12.31
C LYS A 53 18.38 6.87 -11.74
N ILE A 54 19.22 5.84 -11.81
CA ILE A 54 18.96 4.57 -11.14
C ILE A 54 19.80 4.49 -9.88
N VAL A 55 19.17 4.24 -8.75
CA VAL A 55 19.82 4.01 -7.46
C VAL A 55 19.71 2.53 -7.15
N VAL A 56 20.83 1.82 -7.19
CA VAL A 56 20.88 0.38 -6.88
C VAL A 56 21.27 0.24 -5.42
N THR A 57 20.45 -0.47 -4.67
CA THR A 57 20.70 -0.81 -3.26
C THR A 57 21.03 -2.29 -3.15
N GLU A 58 22.11 -2.60 -2.46
CA GLU A 58 22.52 -3.96 -2.14
C GLU A 58 22.71 -4.07 -0.63
N LYS A 59 22.21 -5.16 -0.01
CA LYS A 59 22.29 -5.36 1.43
C LYS A 59 23.77 -5.34 1.89
N GLY A 60 24.09 -4.43 2.81
CA GLY A 60 25.44 -4.30 3.39
C GLY A 60 26.45 -3.55 2.54
N LYS A 61 26.07 -3.01 1.38
CA LYS A 61 26.94 -2.19 0.53
C LYS A 61 26.40 -0.76 0.37
N PRO A 62 27.27 0.23 0.10
CA PRO A 62 26.79 1.57 -0.24
C PRO A 62 26.01 1.55 -1.55
N SER A 63 24.92 2.33 -1.61
CA SER A 63 24.11 2.45 -2.82
C SER A 63 24.93 2.95 -4.00
N GLN A 64 24.78 2.30 -5.15
CA GLN A 64 25.38 2.74 -6.41
C GLN A 64 24.39 3.62 -7.17
N VAL A 65 24.90 4.65 -7.82
CA VAL A 65 24.09 5.56 -8.64
C VAL A 65 24.56 5.45 -10.09
N LEU A 66 23.60 5.10 -10.97
CA LEU A 66 23.80 5.11 -12.41
C LEU A 66 22.99 6.26 -13.00
N GLU A 67 23.68 7.18 -13.67
CA GLU A 67 23.03 8.30 -14.35
C GLU A 67 22.86 7.96 -15.83
N PHE A 68 21.66 8.16 -16.33
CA PHE A 68 21.33 8.05 -17.74
C PHE A 68 20.99 9.44 -18.24
N ASP A 69 21.98 10.11 -18.79
CA ASP A 69 21.78 11.44 -19.36
C ASP A 69 22.00 11.39 -20.88
N PRO A 70 21.01 11.69 -21.70
CA PRO A 70 21.15 11.70 -23.15
C PRO A 70 21.62 13.06 -23.71
N ALA A 71 21.71 14.11 -22.90
CA ALA A 71 22.04 15.44 -23.36
C ALA A 71 22.66 16.29 -22.24
N PRO A 72 23.41 17.37 -22.59
CA PRO A 72 23.97 18.28 -21.60
C PRO A 72 22.88 18.80 -20.66
N PRO A 73 23.19 19.08 -19.38
CA PRO A 73 22.23 19.38 -18.35
C PRO A 73 21.31 20.50 -18.84
N ALA A 74 20.15 20.11 -19.30
CA ALA A 74 19.11 21.05 -19.54
C ALA A 74 18.66 21.56 -18.18
N LEU A 75 18.62 22.88 -18.07
CA LEU A 75 17.89 23.70 -17.11
C LEU A 75 17.07 22.89 -16.11
N ASP A 76 17.00 23.33 -14.87
CA ASP A 76 16.27 22.74 -13.76
C ASP A 76 15.08 21.88 -14.20
N PRO A 77 15.03 20.62 -13.79
CA PRO A 77 13.98 19.70 -14.23
C PRO A 77 12.61 20.30 -13.89
N LYS A 78 11.70 20.29 -14.87
CA LYS A 78 10.34 20.85 -14.73
C LYS A 78 9.47 20.09 -13.73
N GLY A 79 9.89 18.89 -13.36
CA GLY A 79 9.23 18.05 -12.38
C GLY A 79 10.09 16.84 -12.02
N PHE A 80 9.75 16.18 -10.92
CA PHE A 80 10.39 14.97 -10.47
C PHE A 80 9.38 13.84 -10.42
N ALA A 81 9.84 12.61 -10.64
CA ALA A 81 9.08 11.40 -10.42
C ALA A 81 9.98 10.35 -9.75
N MET A 82 9.38 9.51 -8.94
CA MET A 82 10.07 8.44 -8.22
C MET A 82 9.45 7.09 -8.53
N LEU A 83 10.29 6.11 -8.84
CA LEU A 83 9.91 4.73 -9.04
C LEU A 83 10.70 3.85 -8.07
N ARG A 84 10.01 2.95 -7.38
CA ARG A 84 10.63 1.86 -6.63
C ARG A 84 10.25 0.54 -7.26
N LEU A 85 11.25 -0.25 -7.63
CA LEU A 85 11.09 -1.65 -7.99
C LEU A 85 11.26 -2.47 -6.71
N ALA A 86 10.23 -3.23 -6.35
CA ALA A 86 10.23 -4.11 -5.19
C ALA A 86 10.19 -5.56 -5.68
N HIS A 87 11.27 -6.28 -5.43
CA HIS A 87 11.38 -7.69 -5.78
C HIS A 87 10.54 -8.53 -4.83
N GLU A 88 9.66 -9.39 -5.38
CA GLU A 88 8.92 -10.39 -4.61
C GLU A 88 9.39 -11.79 -5.04
N SER A 89 10.23 -12.42 -4.24
CA SER A 89 10.64 -13.81 -4.49
C SER A 89 9.58 -14.81 -4.03
N LYS A 90 9.47 -15.94 -4.73
CA LYS A 90 8.65 -17.08 -4.28
C LYS A 90 9.30 -17.89 -3.16
N GLU A 91 10.57 -17.66 -2.87
CA GLU A 91 11.29 -18.48 -1.92
C GLU A 91 10.97 -18.08 -0.48
N GLU A 92 10.25 -18.95 0.20
CA GLU A 92 9.94 -18.90 1.65
C GLU A 92 11.17 -18.86 2.57
N LYS A 93 12.39 -18.92 2.03
CA LYS A 93 13.63 -18.89 2.79
C LYS A 93 13.89 -17.54 3.46
N GLU A 94 13.54 -16.44 2.81
CA GLU A 94 13.72 -15.09 3.36
C GLU A 94 12.77 -14.83 4.54
N ASP A 95 11.57 -15.41 4.54
CA ASP A 95 10.63 -15.28 5.64
C ASP A 95 11.15 -15.93 6.94
N LYS A 96 11.97 -16.98 6.87
CA LYS A 96 12.59 -17.58 8.06
C LYS A 96 13.74 -16.75 8.63
N GLU A 97 14.62 -16.27 7.77
CA GLU A 97 15.69 -15.34 8.16
C GLU A 97 15.12 -14.02 8.70
N TYR A 98 14.04 -13.55 8.11
CA TYR A 98 13.35 -12.33 8.48
C TYR A 98 12.73 -12.37 9.87
N LEU A 99 12.41 -13.54 10.39
CA LEU A 99 11.76 -13.74 11.67
C LEU A 99 12.65 -14.28 12.76
N GLU A 100 13.71 -14.98 12.43
CA GLU A 100 14.83 -15.16 13.35
C GLU A 100 15.42 -13.79 13.71
N LEU A 101 15.41 -12.83 12.77
CA LEU A 101 15.80 -11.43 12.99
C LEU A 101 14.80 -10.62 13.86
N ILE A 102 13.49 -10.89 13.79
CA ILE A 102 12.51 -10.25 14.70
C ILE A 102 12.66 -10.73 16.15
N VAL A 103 13.16 -11.93 16.36
CA VAL A 103 13.40 -12.48 17.71
C VAL A 103 14.70 -11.96 18.32
N ASP A 104 15.63 -11.48 17.51
CA ASP A 104 16.91 -10.93 17.98
C ASP A 104 16.84 -9.39 18.05
N LYS A 105 16.87 -8.84 19.28
CA LYS A 105 16.64 -7.40 19.56
C LYS A 105 17.60 -6.44 18.88
N GLU A 106 18.74 -6.88 18.39
CA GLU A 106 19.78 -6.05 17.78
C GLU A 106 19.54 -5.77 16.29
N ASP A 107 18.76 -6.61 15.58
CA ASP A 107 18.50 -6.48 14.14
C ASP A 107 17.16 -5.81 13.78
N LEU A 108 16.40 -5.37 14.77
CA LEU A 108 15.11 -4.66 14.60
C LEU A 108 15.20 -3.41 13.73
N VAL A 109 16.35 -2.78 13.66
CA VAL A 109 16.58 -1.57 12.85
C VAL A 109 16.49 -1.85 11.35
N SER A 110 16.76 -3.07 10.88
CA SER A 110 16.68 -3.42 9.46
C SER A 110 15.25 -3.63 8.98
N VAL A 111 14.37 -4.12 9.85
CA VAL A 111 12.94 -4.31 9.58
C VAL A 111 12.20 -2.96 9.51
N GLN A 112 12.65 -1.97 10.26
CA GLN A 112 12.12 -0.60 10.23
C GLN A 112 12.22 0.08 8.86
N LYS A 113 13.13 -0.34 7.98
CA LYS A 113 13.30 0.25 6.64
C LYS A 113 12.11 0.02 5.70
N PHE A 114 11.22 -0.90 6.02
CA PHE A 114 10.01 -1.19 5.23
C PHE A 114 8.73 -0.68 5.88
N GLY A 115 8.79 -0.12 7.09
CA GLY A 115 7.66 0.52 7.74
C GLY A 115 7.17 1.73 6.92
N HIS A 116 5.87 1.93 6.84
CA HIS A 116 5.23 3.04 6.11
C HIS A 116 5.65 4.43 6.62
N LEU A 117 6.28 4.50 7.78
CA LEU A 117 6.85 5.72 8.40
C LEU A 117 8.34 5.91 8.10
N ALA A 118 8.91 5.17 7.15
CA ALA A 118 10.28 5.37 6.76
C ALA A 118 10.50 6.82 6.28
N GLU A 119 11.04 7.61 7.16
CA GLU A 119 11.50 8.99 7.07
C GLU A 119 10.45 10.05 6.69
N PRO A 120 10.30 11.11 7.51
CA PRO A 120 9.50 12.30 7.20
C PRO A 120 9.82 12.91 5.84
N ILE A 121 11.08 12.76 5.39
CA ILE A 121 11.55 13.20 4.08
C ILE A 121 10.88 12.43 2.93
N LEU A 122 10.65 11.13 3.07
CA LEU A 122 9.95 10.34 2.05
C LEU A 122 8.46 10.68 2.00
N LEU A 123 7.84 10.95 3.15
CA LEU A 123 6.46 11.41 3.23
C LEU A 123 6.28 12.76 2.53
N ASN A 124 7.10 13.75 2.83
CA ASN A 124 7.07 15.05 2.17
C ASN A 124 7.32 14.95 0.66
N ARG A 125 8.18 14.05 0.21
CA ARG A 125 8.39 13.78 -1.23
C ARG A 125 7.20 13.10 -1.88
N ARG A 126 6.54 12.17 -1.20
CA ARG A 126 5.32 11.50 -1.69
C ARG A 126 4.16 12.46 -1.94
N ILE A 127 4.09 13.57 -1.21
CA ILE A 127 3.05 14.59 -1.39
C ILE A 127 3.38 15.54 -2.56
N SER A 128 4.63 15.72 -2.88
CA SER A 128 5.08 16.76 -3.83
C SER A 128 5.44 16.23 -5.22
N VAL A 129 5.69 14.94 -5.37
CA VAL A 129 6.12 14.33 -6.63
C VAL A 129 5.34 13.06 -6.95
N PRO A 130 5.10 12.73 -8.25
CA PRO A 130 4.57 11.42 -8.62
C PRO A 130 5.52 10.32 -8.14
N TRP A 131 4.96 9.29 -7.54
CA TRP A 131 5.71 8.13 -7.11
C TRP A 131 4.94 6.85 -7.42
N CYS A 132 5.67 5.78 -7.70
CA CYS A 132 5.08 4.49 -7.97
C CYS A 132 5.93 3.39 -7.34
N VAL A 133 5.28 2.40 -6.74
CA VAL A 133 5.89 1.16 -6.30
C VAL A 133 5.44 0.05 -7.23
N VAL A 134 6.38 -0.58 -7.88
CA VAL A 134 6.14 -1.67 -8.82
C VAL A 134 6.72 -2.94 -8.23
N LYS A 135 5.87 -3.97 -8.12
CA LYS A 135 6.26 -5.28 -7.67
C LYS A 135 6.76 -6.11 -8.84
N ILE A 136 7.94 -6.69 -8.69
CA ILE A 136 8.54 -7.61 -9.65
C ILE A 136 8.42 -9.03 -9.08
N HIS A 137 7.82 -9.92 -9.83
CA HIS A 137 7.58 -11.31 -9.42
C HIS A 137 8.50 -12.25 -10.18
N ASP A 138 9.34 -12.99 -9.46
CA ASP A 138 10.16 -14.04 -10.05
C ASP A 138 9.28 -15.20 -10.53
N ASN A 139 9.38 -15.50 -11.84
CA ASN A 139 8.81 -16.69 -12.48
C ASN A 139 7.35 -17.02 -12.08
N ASP A 140 6.59 -16.05 -11.58
CA ASP A 140 5.18 -16.21 -11.27
C ASP A 140 4.31 -15.95 -12.50
N ALA A 141 4.06 -17.00 -13.27
CA ALA A 141 3.26 -16.90 -14.50
C ALA A 141 1.82 -16.38 -14.23
N GLU A 142 1.24 -16.65 -13.06
CA GLU A 142 -0.09 -16.18 -12.70
C GLU A 142 -0.08 -14.68 -12.43
N LYS A 143 0.89 -14.18 -11.67
CA LYS A 143 1.07 -12.75 -11.41
C LYS A 143 1.37 -11.97 -12.68
N TRP A 144 2.24 -12.49 -13.54
CA TRP A 144 2.50 -11.87 -14.84
C TRP A 144 1.26 -11.85 -15.74
N LYS A 145 0.42 -12.89 -15.68
CA LYS A 145 -0.85 -12.92 -16.40
C LYS A 145 -1.84 -11.86 -15.83
N GLU A 146 -1.89 -11.69 -14.53
CA GLU A 146 -2.70 -10.65 -13.89
C GLU A 146 -2.27 -9.25 -14.34
N ILE A 147 -0.96 -8.96 -14.31
CA ILE A 147 -0.39 -7.70 -14.78
C ILE A 147 -0.76 -7.43 -16.24
N ASN A 148 -0.58 -8.42 -17.11
CA ASN A 148 -0.95 -8.29 -18.53
C ASN A 148 -2.45 -8.01 -18.71
N ASN A 149 -3.30 -8.74 -18.00
CA ASN A 149 -4.74 -8.51 -18.07
C ASN A 149 -5.11 -7.07 -17.66
N LYS A 150 -4.50 -6.52 -16.61
CA LYS A 150 -4.72 -5.12 -16.22
C LYS A 150 -4.28 -4.15 -17.31
N ILE A 151 -3.16 -4.40 -17.96
CA ILE A 151 -2.65 -3.57 -19.07
C ILE A 151 -3.58 -3.68 -20.28
N ASP A 152 -3.97 -4.89 -20.69
CA ASP A 152 -4.83 -5.15 -21.86
C ASP A 152 -6.24 -4.59 -21.69
N LEU A 153 -6.79 -4.61 -20.47
CA LEU A 153 -8.09 -3.98 -20.16
C LEU A 153 -8.04 -2.45 -20.14
N GLY A 154 -6.85 -1.87 -20.19
CA GLY A 154 -6.62 -0.43 -20.16
C GLY A 154 -6.65 0.16 -18.76
N ILE A 155 -5.48 0.46 -18.24
CA ILE A 155 -5.27 1.03 -16.90
C ILE A 155 -6.12 2.30 -16.69
N ALA A 156 -6.18 3.17 -17.69
CA ALA A 156 -6.95 4.42 -17.60
C ALA A 156 -8.45 4.19 -17.33
N ASN A 157 -9.07 3.21 -18.00
CA ASN A 157 -10.49 2.91 -17.79
C ASN A 157 -10.76 2.32 -16.42
N GLN A 158 -9.89 1.40 -15.96
CA GLN A 158 -10.02 0.78 -14.65
C GLN A 158 -9.80 1.79 -13.52
N SER A 159 -8.86 2.72 -13.68
CA SER A 159 -8.61 3.77 -12.68
C SER A 159 -9.80 4.70 -12.51
N LEU A 160 -10.58 4.97 -13.58
CA LEU A 160 -11.82 5.76 -13.48
C LEU A 160 -12.87 5.08 -12.60
N VAL A 161 -13.00 3.76 -12.66
CA VAL A 161 -13.91 3.01 -11.77
C VAL A 161 -13.46 3.10 -10.32
N ALA A 162 -12.17 2.96 -10.07
CA ALA A 162 -11.59 3.11 -8.73
C ALA A 162 -11.79 4.54 -8.19
N ASP A 163 -11.58 5.55 -9.03
CA ASP A 163 -11.81 6.95 -8.69
C ASP A 163 -13.27 7.23 -8.33
N TYR A 164 -14.21 6.68 -9.10
CA TYR A 164 -15.63 6.81 -8.83
C TYR A 164 -16.00 6.20 -7.46
N ARG A 165 -15.55 4.96 -7.18
CA ARG A 165 -15.77 4.29 -5.89
C ARG A 165 -15.18 5.09 -4.73
N ARG A 166 -13.96 5.56 -4.86
CA ARG A 166 -13.29 6.39 -3.87
C ARG A 166 -14.06 7.68 -3.58
N GLN A 167 -14.49 8.38 -4.63
CA GLN A 167 -15.28 9.60 -4.50
C GLN A 167 -16.63 9.35 -3.83
N TYR A 168 -17.31 8.26 -4.20
CA TYR A 168 -18.57 7.88 -3.57
C TYR A 168 -18.40 7.65 -2.07
N LEU A 169 -17.35 6.92 -1.66
CA LEU A 169 -17.04 6.70 -0.26
C LEU A 169 -16.70 8.00 0.47
N GLN A 170 -15.90 8.86 -0.14
CA GLN A 170 -15.54 10.16 0.44
C GLN A 170 -16.77 11.05 0.65
N GLN A 171 -17.73 11.02 -0.27
CA GLN A 171 -18.96 11.82 -0.19
C GLN A 171 -20.03 11.20 0.73
N SER A 172 -19.87 9.95 1.12
CA SER A 172 -20.84 9.26 1.98
C SER A 172 -20.85 9.77 3.43
N ASP A 173 -19.85 10.57 3.82
CA ASP A 173 -19.64 11.07 5.19
C ASP A 173 -19.77 9.96 6.25
N SER A 174 -19.29 8.78 5.89
CA SER A 174 -19.39 7.59 6.73
C SER A 174 -18.46 7.73 7.93
N VAL A 175 -19.01 7.54 9.12
CA VAL A 175 -18.27 7.64 10.39
C VAL A 175 -18.16 6.28 11.11
N LEU A 176 -19.03 5.33 10.77
CA LEU A 176 -19.04 4.01 11.36
C LEU A 176 -19.29 2.94 10.29
N LEU A 177 -18.49 1.89 10.30
CA LEU A 177 -18.70 0.70 9.50
C LEU A 177 -19.15 -0.45 10.38
N HIS A 178 -20.13 -1.21 9.89
CA HIS A 178 -20.53 -2.51 10.41
C HIS A 178 -20.22 -3.56 9.35
N ILE A 179 -19.33 -4.49 9.66
CA ILE A 179 -18.81 -5.50 8.75
C ILE A 179 -19.29 -6.86 9.22
N THR A 180 -20.03 -7.57 8.35
CA THR A 180 -20.66 -8.83 8.68
C THR A 180 -20.32 -9.94 7.70
N GLY A 181 -20.17 -11.16 8.18
CA GLY A 181 -19.88 -12.36 7.40
C GLY A 181 -20.19 -13.64 8.18
N LYS A 182 -19.73 -14.78 7.69
CA LYS A 182 -20.06 -16.09 8.27
C LYS A 182 -19.72 -16.18 9.77
N ASN A 183 -18.54 -15.74 10.18
CA ASN A 183 -18.07 -15.77 11.57
C ASN A 183 -17.44 -14.42 11.96
N THR A 184 -17.81 -13.40 11.22
CA THR A 184 -17.30 -12.05 11.38
C THR A 184 -18.48 -11.12 11.60
N ASP A 185 -18.44 -10.38 12.68
CA ASP A 185 -19.42 -9.35 13.04
C ASP A 185 -18.71 -8.32 13.92
N PHE A 186 -18.36 -7.18 13.34
CA PHE A 186 -17.69 -6.11 14.07
C PHE A 186 -18.03 -4.73 13.52
N THR A 187 -17.87 -3.74 14.38
CA THR A 187 -17.96 -2.33 14.05
C THR A 187 -16.61 -1.65 14.19
N ILE A 188 -16.39 -0.62 13.39
CA ILE A 188 -15.17 0.20 13.43
C ILE A 188 -15.47 1.61 12.94
N GLU A 189 -14.89 2.61 13.59
CA GLU A 189 -15.08 4.01 13.22
C GLU A 189 -14.07 4.45 12.15
N ILE A 190 -14.56 5.34 11.26
CA ILE A 190 -13.72 6.11 10.34
C ILE A 190 -13.59 7.50 10.98
N PRO A 191 -12.37 7.96 11.30
CA PRO A 191 -12.18 9.29 11.86
C PRO A 191 -12.66 10.40 10.92
N GLU A 192 -13.24 11.46 11.48
CA GLU A 192 -13.61 12.64 10.72
C GLU A 192 -12.38 13.22 9.98
N GLY A 193 -12.57 13.70 8.76
CA GLY A 193 -11.48 14.22 7.92
C GLY A 193 -10.59 13.14 7.29
N SER A 194 -10.91 11.84 7.47
CA SER A 194 -10.15 10.78 6.82
C SER A 194 -10.28 10.81 5.30
N ARG A 195 -9.17 10.55 4.62
CA ARG A 195 -9.13 10.41 3.16
C ARG A 195 -9.20 8.94 2.76
N PHE A 196 -9.99 8.65 1.74
CA PHE A 196 -9.96 7.38 1.06
C PHE A 196 -8.83 7.40 0.01
N ILE A 197 -7.92 6.43 0.12
CA ILE A 197 -6.74 6.28 -0.72
C ILE A 197 -7.06 5.21 -1.77
N GLY A 198 -6.63 5.40 -3.00
CA GLY A 198 -6.84 4.49 -4.12
C GLY A 198 -7.13 5.27 -5.39
N GLY A 199 -7.18 4.58 -6.53
CA GLY A 199 -7.37 5.25 -7.81
C GLY A 199 -6.27 6.23 -8.16
N THR A 200 -6.65 7.26 -8.90
CA THR A 200 -5.74 8.32 -9.34
C THR A 200 -5.37 9.23 -8.17
N GLN A 201 -4.09 9.39 -7.95
CA GLN A 201 -3.53 10.36 -7.02
C GLN A 201 -3.37 11.72 -7.72
N VAL A 202 -3.64 12.79 -7.00
CA VAL A 202 -3.53 14.16 -7.51
C VAL A 202 -2.58 14.96 -6.62
N LEU A 203 -1.50 15.46 -7.19
CA LEU A 203 -0.58 16.33 -6.47
C LEU A 203 -1.16 17.74 -6.30
N PRO A 204 -0.65 18.55 -5.35
CA PRO A 204 -1.02 19.97 -5.23
C PRO A 204 -0.82 20.78 -6.52
N SER A 205 0.10 20.35 -7.37
CA SER A 205 0.33 20.93 -8.70
C SER A 205 -0.76 20.58 -9.74
N GLY A 206 -1.77 19.76 -9.38
CA GLY A 206 -2.78 19.24 -10.29
C GLY A 206 -2.29 18.06 -11.16
N ARG A 207 -1.08 17.57 -10.96
CA ARG A 207 -0.55 16.42 -11.70
C ARG A 207 -1.16 15.11 -11.18
N ASN A 208 -1.66 14.28 -12.08
CA ASN A 208 -2.25 12.98 -11.80
C ASN A 208 -1.26 11.85 -12.06
N PHE A 209 -1.28 10.83 -11.21
CA PHE A 209 -0.49 9.60 -11.37
C PHE A 209 -1.17 8.43 -10.65
N LEU A 210 -0.69 7.21 -10.89
CA LEU A 210 -1.07 6.00 -10.16
C LEU A 210 0.14 5.48 -9.40
N ASN A 211 -0.04 5.21 -8.10
CA ASN A 211 1.07 4.82 -7.23
C ASN A 211 1.44 3.34 -7.29
N SER A 212 0.61 2.52 -7.90
CA SER A 212 0.84 1.09 -8.13
C SER A 212 -0.13 0.54 -9.17
N LEU A 213 0.03 -0.72 -9.57
CA LEU A 213 -1.00 -1.45 -10.32
C LEU A 213 -2.19 -1.89 -9.46
N ASP A 214 -2.10 -1.78 -8.14
CA ASP A 214 -3.20 -2.06 -7.20
C ASP A 214 -4.05 -0.81 -6.95
N PHE A 215 -4.17 0.06 -7.95
CA PHE A 215 -4.96 1.30 -7.88
C PHE A 215 -6.45 1.05 -7.63
N ASP A 216 -6.96 -0.16 -7.91
CA ASP A 216 -8.34 -0.58 -7.65
C ASP A 216 -8.60 -0.92 -6.17
N VAL A 217 -7.55 -1.02 -5.36
CA VAL A 217 -7.67 -1.17 -3.91
C VAL A 217 -7.94 0.20 -3.29
N ILE A 218 -9.03 0.28 -2.54
CA ILE A 218 -9.37 1.47 -1.75
C ILE A 218 -8.99 1.21 -0.30
N SER A 219 -8.23 2.13 0.28
CA SER A 219 -7.78 2.06 1.66
C SER A 219 -8.21 3.31 2.43
N PHE A 220 -8.47 3.18 3.72
CA PHE A 220 -8.75 4.29 4.62
C PHE A 220 -8.34 3.94 6.04
N ILE A 221 -7.93 4.96 6.79
CA ILE A 221 -7.54 4.82 8.18
C ILE A 221 -8.77 4.59 9.05
N THR A 222 -8.57 3.91 10.17
CA THR A 222 -9.60 3.64 11.16
C THR A 222 -9.21 4.25 12.51
N ASN A 223 -10.19 4.52 13.35
CA ASN A 223 -9.92 4.86 14.73
C ASN A 223 -9.36 3.62 15.45
N CYS A 224 -8.09 3.68 15.84
CA CYS A 224 -7.40 2.54 16.44
C CYS A 224 -7.97 2.09 17.78
N ASN A 225 -8.88 2.86 18.37
CA ASN A 225 -9.52 2.57 19.66
C ASN A 225 -11.02 2.23 19.53
N SER A 226 -11.55 1.97 18.32
CA SER A 226 -13.00 1.84 18.10
C SER A 226 -13.49 0.46 17.69
N LEU A 227 -12.58 -0.47 17.34
CA LEU A 227 -13.00 -1.79 16.86
C LEU A 227 -13.70 -2.56 17.98
N ASP A 228 -14.94 -3.01 17.71
CA ASP A 228 -15.75 -3.81 18.64
C ASP A 228 -16.43 -4.97 17.92
N GLY A 229 -16.33 -6.18 18.48
CA GLY A 229 -16.91 -7.38 17.93
C GLY A 229 -15.91 -8.52 17.68
N LYS A 230 -16.31 -9.46 16.83
CA LYS A 230 -15.54 -10.67 16.50
C LYS A 230 -15.22 -10.71 15.02
N LEU A 231 -14.02 -11.16 14.66
CA LEU A 231 -13.65 -11.44 13.29
C LEU A 231 -12.83 -12.73 13.16
N GLU A 232 -13.06 -13.43 12.05
CA GLU A 232 -12.21 -14.50 11.57
C GLU A 232 -11.44 -13.99 10.35
N ALA A 233 -10.15 -14.30 10.30
CA ALA A 233 -9.26 -13.84 9.25
C ALA A 233 -8.20 -14.89 8.93
N HIS A 234 -7.72 -14.83 7.70
CA HIS A 234 -6.54 -15.53 7.28
C HIS A 234 -5.34 -14.60 7.32
N CYS A 235 -4.23 -15.03 7.91
CA CYS A 235 -3.03 -14.22 7.98
C CYS A 235 -1.78 -15.08 7.76
N LYS A 236 -0.72 -14.44 7.26
CA LYS A 236 0.59 -15.05 7.12
C LYS A 236 1.51 -14.51 8.21
N ILE A 237 1.95 -15.39 9.09
CA ILE A 237 2.89 -15.08 10.17
C ILE A 237 4.06 -16.05 10.04
N LEU A 238 5.28 -15.52 9.90
CA LEU A 238 6.47 -16.34 9.88
C LEU A 238 6.49 -17.35 8.68
N GLY A 239 5.97 -16.93 7.53
CA GLY A 239 5.83 -17.82 6.37
C GLY A 239 4.74 -18.87 6.53
N LYS A 240 4.02 -18.92 7.67
CA LYS A 240 2.91 -19.86 7.92
C LYS A 240 1.58 -19.17 7.69
N GLU A 241 0.76 -19.80 6.88
CA GLU A 241 -0.64 -19.43 6.71
C GLU A 241 -1.45 -19.91 7.90
N LEU A 242 -2.20 -19.02 8.55
CA LEU A 242 -2.93 -19.27 9.78
C LEU A 242 -4.35 -18.75 9.67
N ASP A 243 -5.30 -19.56 10.11
CA ASP A 243 -6.66 -19.11 10.37
C ASP A 243 -6.73 -18.55 11.79
N CYS A 244 -7.10 -17.30 11.90
CA CYS A 244 -7.07 -16.55 13.13
C CYS A 244 -8.48 -16.09 13.52
N THR A 245 -8.73 -16.05 14.83
CA THR A 245 -9.94 -15.42 15.40
C THR A 245 -9.51 -14.32 16.35
N PHE A 246 -10.17 -13.18 16.26
CA PHE A 246 -9.93 -12.03 17.13
C PHE A 246 -11.25 -11.56 17.74
N VAL A 247 -11.23 -11.21 19.02
CA VAL A 247 -12.38 -10.62 19.72
C VAL A 247 -11.95 -9.29 20.32
N PHE A 248 -12.65 -8.25 19.94
CA PHE A 248 -12.44 -6.90 20.44
C PHE A 248 -13.61 -6.45 21.28
N LYS A 249 -13.33 -5.68 22.32
CA LYS A 249 -14.33 -4.99 23.15
C LYS A 249 -13.83 -3.58 23.44
N GLU A 250 -14.67 -2.59 23.11
CA GLU A 250 -14.36 -1.18 23.36
C GLU A 250 -12.97 -0.78 22.83
N GLY A 251 -12.65 -1.18 21.59
CA GLY A 251 -11.38 -0.90 20.93
C GLY A 251 -10.19 -1.72 21.42
N LYS A 252 -10.37 -2.66 22.35
CA LYS A 252 -9.29 -3.48 22.91
C LYS A 252 -9.40 -4.93 22.46
N LEU A 253 -8.30 -5.49 21.98
CA LEU A 253 -8.20 -6.92 21.69
C LEU A 253 -8.21 -7.71 23.02
N VAL A 254 -9.26 -8.49 23.26
CA VAL A 254 -9.48 -9.23 24.50
C VAL A 254 -9.25 -10.75 24.38
N ALA A 255 -9.36 -11.30 23.16
CA ALA A 255 -9.05 -12.70 22.89
C ALA A 255 -8.61 -12.90 21.44
N TRP A 256 -7.71 -13.87 21.23
CA TRP A 256 -7.21 -14.24 19.90
C TRP A 256 -6.77 -15.70 19.84
N THR A 257 -6.83 -16.28 18.65
CA THR A 257 -6.27 -17.61 18.34
C THR A 257 -5.63 -17.60 16.96
N PRO A 258 -4.50 -18.29 16.73
CA PRO A 258 -3.72 -19.09 17.71
C PRO A 258 -2.90 -18.19 18.64
N GLU A 259 -2.96 -18.48 19.94
CA GLU A 259 -2.27 -17.62 20.94
C GLU A 259 -0.74 -17.66 20.81
N LYS A 260 -0.18 -18.83 20.58
CA LYS A 260 1.28 -19.03 20.59
C LYS A 260 1.99 -18.17 19.55
N GLU A 261 1.49 -18.17 18.32
CA GLU A 261 2.07 -17.46 17.20
C GLU A 261 1.84 -15.94 17.31
N LEU A 262 0.67 -15.54 17.76
CA LEU A 262 0.29 -14.12 17.87
C LEU A 262 0.89 -13.44 19.12
N ASN A 263 1.09 -14.16 20.22
CA ASN A 263 1.66 -13.60 21.44
C ASN A 263 3.07 -13.04 21.22
N SER A 264 3.90 -13.69 20.41
CA SER A 264 5.23 -13.18 20.10
C SER A 264 5.20 -11.82 19.41
N LEU A 265 4.28 -11.64 18.46
CA LEU A 265 4.09 -10.36 17.76
C LEU A 265 3.52 -9.29 18.69
N PHE A 266 2.51 -9.62 19.47
CA PHE A 266 1.83 -8.67 20.36
C PHE A 266 2.65 -8.27 21.58
N ASN A 267 3.59 -9.13 22.00
CA ASN A 267 4.57 -8.77 23.02
C ASN A 267 5.69 -7.89 22.48
N PHE A 268 5.93 -7.99 21.18
CA PHE A 268 6.93 -7.18 20.48
C PHE A 268 6.44 -5.73 20.29
N ASP A 269 5.20 -5.55 19.81
CA ASP A 269 4.56 -4.25 19.66
C ASP A 269 3.09 -4.33 20.06
N GLU A 270 2.74 -3.68 21.16
CA GLU A 270 1.36 -3.64 21.66
C GLU A 270 0.39 -2.94 20.71
N ASN A 271 0.88 -2.05 19.85
CA ASN A 271 0.05 -1.37 18.87
C ASN A 271 -0.44 -2.30 17.76
N LEU A 272 0.18 -3.47 17.58
CA LEU A 272 -0.33 -4.53 16.70
C LEU A 272 -1.63 -5.16 17.21
N LYS A 273 -2.07 -4.88 18.43
CA LYS A 273 -3.38 -5.26 18.97
C LYS A 273 -4.51 -4.30 18.56
N LYS A 274 -4.19 -3.24 17.82
CA LYS A 274 -5.13 -2.20 17.44
C LYS A 274 -5.22 -2.10 15.92
N PRO A 275 -6.39 -1.77 15.35
CA PRO A 275 -6.51 -1.53 13.92
C PRO A 275 -5.75 -0.28 13.50
N GLY A 276 -5.27 -0.28 12.26
CA GLY A 276 -4.64 0.87 11.63
C GLY A 276 -5.45 1.36 10.44
N TYR A 277 -5.77 0.46 9.52
CA TYR A 277 -6.53 0.80 8.32
C TYR A 277 -7.22 -0.43 7.73
N ILE A 278 -8.17 -0.19 6.84
CA ILE A 278 -8.83 -1.20 6.03
C ILE A 278 -8.48 -0.95 4.57
N SER A 279 -8.25 -2.04 3.83
CA SER A 279 -8.10 -2.04 2.38
C SER A 279 -9.12 -2.99 1.77
N PHE A 280 -9.75 -2.59 0.67
CA PHE A 280 -10.66 -3.46 -0.03
C PHE A 280 -10.75 -3.19 -1.52
N ARG A 281 -11.05 -4.25 -2.27
CA ARG A 281 -11.54 -4.29 -3.64
C ARG A 281 -12.58 -5.40 -3.74
N ASP A 282 -13.23 -5.56 -4.90
CA ASP A 282 -14.23 -6.62 -5.05
C ASP A 282 -13.66 -7.98 -4.63
N LYS A 283 -14.35 -8.65 -3.69
CA LYS A 283 -14.00 -9.96 -3.10
C LYS A 283 -12.69 -10.01 -2.31
N GLU A 284 -12.07 -8.89 -2.03
CA GLU A 284 -10.85 -8.87 -1.25
C GLU A 284 -10.93 -7.78 -0.17
N PHE A 285 -10.96 -8.21 1.08
CA PHE A 285 -11.08 -7.36 2.24
C PHE A 285 -9.94 -7.65 3.20
N THR A 286 -9.22 -6.62 3.58
CA THR A 286 -8.09 -6.75 4.50
C THR A 286 -8.22 -5.73 5.61
N LEU A 287 -8.23 -6.20 6.84
CA LEU A 287 -8.01 -5.37 8.02
C LEU A 287 -6.51 -5.41 8.35
N HIS A 288 -5.93 -4.26 8.55
CA HIS A 288 -4.54 -4.13 8.97
C HIS A 288 -4.49 -3.74 10.43
N LEU A 289 -3.97 -4.63 11.30
CA LEU A 289 -3.64 -4.30 12.67
C LEU A 289 -2.25 -3.67 12.71
N GLY A 290 -2.05 -2.65 13.53
CA GLY A 290 -0.80 -1.90 13.58
C GLY A 290 -0.88 -0.56 12.86
N GLY A 291 0.22 -0.13 12.24
CA GLY A 291 0.40 1.23 11.73
C GLY A 291 -0.69 1.69 10.77
N SER A 292 -1.17 2.93 10.98
CA SER A 292 -2.10 3.60 10.09
C SER A 292 -1.40 4.21 8.88
N LEU A 293 -2.15 4.44 7.79
CA LEU A 293 -1.64 5.10 6.58
C LEU A 293 -1.66 6.62 6.76
N VAL A 294 -0.50 7.25 6.70
CA VAL A 294 -0.38 8.72 6.87
C VAL A 294 -1.12 9.47 5.76
N GLU A 295 -1.14 8.91 4.55
CA GLU A 295 -1.85 9.45 3.39
C GLU A 295 -3.37 9.50 3.60
N GLY A 296 -3.90 8.76 4.57
CA GLY A 296 -5.31 8.77 4.98
C GLY A 296 -5.69 9.95 5.88
N LEU A 297 -4.73 10.75 6.35
CA LEU A 297 -4.99 11.97 7.09
C LEU A 297 -5.39 13.12 6.16
N GLU A 298 -6.30 13.97 6.58
CA GLU A 298 -6.67 15.19 5.86
C GLU A 298 -5.46 16.11 5.70
N THR A 299 -4.72 16.26 6.78
CA THR A 299 -3.47 17.03 6.83
C THR A 299 -2.39 16.16 7.43
N ILE A 300 -1.29 16.01 6.70
CA ILE A 300 -0.13 15.25 7.19
C ILE A 300 0.68 16.19 8.10
N PRO A 301 0.85 15.84 9.38
CA PRO A 301 1.58 16.69 10.31
C PRO A 301 3.09 16.68 9.99
N GLU A 302 3.76 17.76 10.33
CA GLU A 302 5.22 17.90 10.16
C GLU A 302 6.02 17.08 11.18
N ASP A 303 5.39 16.72 12.30
CA ASP A 303 6.00 15.97 13.40
C ASP A 303 5.08 14.82 13.86
N GLU A 304 5.65 13.67 14.16
CA GLU A 304 4.92 12.49 14.66
C GLU A 304 4.20 12.74 15.99
N SER A 305 4.67 13.68 16.79
CA SER A 305 4.01 14.05 18.05
C SER A 305 2.64 14.69 17.83
N LEU A 306 2.41 15.24 16.63
CA LEU A 306 1.16 15.89 16.22
C LEU A 306 0.17 14.91 15.59
N LEU A 307 0.52 13.62 15.45
CA LEU A 307 -0.40 12.61 14.95
C LEU A 307 -1.58 12.46 15.92
N PRO A 308 -2.83 12.37 15.38
CA PRO A 308 -4.02 12.25 16.21
C PRO A 308 -4.01 10.98 17.09
N GLU A 309 -4.73 11.01 18.21
CA GLU A 309 -4.84 9.86 19.14
C GLU A 309 -5.49 8.63 18.51
N TYR A 310 -6.32 8.82 17.49
CA TYR A 310 -6.94 7.72 16.75
C TYR A 310 -5.99 7.06 15.74
N PHE A 311 -4.82 7.67 15.50
CA PHE A 311 -3.83 7.17 14.57
C PHE A 311 -2.93 6.13 15.23
N ASN A 312 -2.86 4.93 14.66
CA ASN A 312 -1.96 3.90 15.16
C ASN A 312 -0.53 4.17 14.70
N LYS A 313 0.36 4.40 15.66
CA LYS A 313 1.77 4.78 15.44
C LYS A 313 2.72 3.59 15.30
N SER A 314 2.22 2.35 15.26
CA SER A 314 3.09 1.18 15.01
C SER A 314 3.84 1.33 13.68
N LEU A 315 5.09 0.91 13.67
CA LEU A 315 5.89 0.78 12.45
C LEU A 315 5.58 -0.51 11.68
N TYR A 316 4.84 -1.41 12.30
CA TYR A 316 4.54 -2.75 11.81
C TYR A 316 3.06 -2.87 11.49
N THR A 317 2.75 -3.81 10.60
CA THR A 317 1.38 -4.09 10.20
C THR A 317 1.18 -5.59 10.07
N LEU A 318 0.17 -6.12 10.78
CA LEU A 318 -0.33 -7.47 10.59
C LEU A 318 -1.51 -7.45 9.63
N LYS A 319 -1.35 -8.07 8.49
CA LYS A 319 -2.37 -8.14 7.44
C LYS A 319 -3.34 -9.29 7.73
N LEU A 320 -4.61 -8.98 7.94
CA LEU A 320 -5.70 -9.91 8.18
C LEU A 320 -6.62 -9.95 6.97
N GLN A 321 -6.55 -11.01 6.17
CA GLN A 321 -7.44 -11.21 5.04
C GLN A 321 -8.76 -11.77 5.54
N LEU A 322 -9.86 -11.06 5.31
CA LEU A 322 -11.20 -11.43 5.74
C LEU A 322 -11.93 -12.26 4.68
N ASP A 323 -13.08 -12.86 5.05
CA ASP A 323 -13.92 -13.62 4.12
C ASP A 323 -14.27 -12.78 2.88
N PRO A 324 -14.07 -13.27 1.65
CA PRO A 324 -14.41 -12.56 0.42
C PRO A 324 -15.92 -12.31 0.23
N LYS A 325 -16.79 -12.92 1.06
CA LYS A 325 -18.26 -12.77 1.00
C LYS A 325 -18.83 -11.84 2.06
N LEU A 326 -18.03 -10.97 2.64
CA LEU A 326 -18.49 -9.98 3.60
C LEU A 326 -19.51 -9.01 3.01
N SER A 327 -20.36 -8.47 3.88
CA SER A 327 -21.17 -7.28 3.63
C SER A 327 -20.70 -6.14 4.53
N ILE A 328 -20.74 -4.92 4.01
CA ILE A 328 -20.32 -3.71 4.72
C ILE A 328 -21.47 -2.72 4.68
N PHE A 329 -21.89 -2.29 5.86
CA PHE A 329 -22.88 -1.24 6.08
C PHE A 329 -22.15 -0.02 6.66
N ALA A 330 -22.37 1.14 6.06
CA ALA A 330 -21.79 2.39 6.51
C ALA A 330 -22.88 3.30 7.08
N THR A 331 -22.63 3.85 8.26
CA THR A 331 -23.50 4.83 8.90
C THR A 331 -22.80 6.19 8.84
N ASN A 332 -23.50 7.20 8.33
CA ASN A 332 -22.99 8.58 8.25
C ASN A 332 -23.23 9.36 9.56
N CYS A 333 -22.70 10.57 9.62
CA CYS A 333 -22.82 11.48 10.76
C CYS A 333 -24.29 11.84 11.12
N GLN A 334 -25.24 11.63 10.19
CA GLN A 334 -26.68 11.85 10.42
C GLN A 334 -27.41 10.56 10.92
N GLY A 335 -26.68 9.47 11.12
CA GLY A 335 -27.23 8.18 11.52
C GLY A 335 -27.89 7.38 10.41
N LYS A 336 -27.77 7.80 9.13
CA LYS A 336 -28.28 7.05 8.00
C LYS A 336 -27.33 5.92 7.64
N THR A 337 -27.84 4.69 7.62
CA THR A 337 -27.09 3.50 7.24
C THR A 337 -27.34 3.13 5.78
N THR A 338 -26.26 2.84 5.05
CA THR A 338 -26.27 2.42 3.64
C THR A 338 -25.41 1.16 3.49
N GLU A 339 -25.90 0.16 2.78
CA GLU A 339 -25.10 -1.00 2.42
C GLU A 339 -24.14 -0.61 1.28
N LEU A 340 -22.84 -0.69 1.53
CA LEU A 340 -21.80 -0.35 0.56
C LEU A 340 -21.31 -1.56 -0.22
N VAL A 341 -21.25 -2.71 0.46
CA VAL A 341 -20.77 -3.96 -0.10
C VAL A 341 -21.72 -5.07 0.26
N ARG A 342 -22.10 -5.88 -0.71
CA ARG A 342 -22.93 -7.06 -0.52
C ARG A 342 -22.22 -8.30 -1.04
N ARG A 343 -21.99 -9.27 -0.15
CA ARG A 343 -21.33 -10.55 -0.48
C ARG A 343 -20.04 -10.37 -1.29
N GLY A 344 -19.23 -9.40 -0.90
CA GLY A 344 -17.95 -9.12 -1.52
C GLY A 344 -17.98 -8.16 -2.70
N PHE A 345 -19.13 -7.72 -3.17
CA PHE A 345 -19.23 -6.80 -4.29
C PHE A 345 -19.67 -5.42 -3.86
N PHE A 346 -19.01 -4.42 -4.38
CA PHE A 346 -19.36 -3.03 -4.15
C PHE A 346 -20.70 -2.72 -4.83
N LEU A 347 -21.61 -2.13 -4.06
CA LEU A 347 -22.92 -1.69 -4.55
C LEU A 347 -22.82 -0.24 -5.01
N GLN A 348 -23.13 0.00 -6.26
CA GLN A 348 -23.21 1.35 -6.85
C GLN A 348 -24.63 1.71 -7.18
#